data_61f0380d971330f3cde83f6e761cd84c
#
_entry.id   61f0380d971330f3cde83f6e761cd84c
#
_cell.length_a   1.000
_cell.length_b   1.000
_cell.length_c   1.000
_cell.angle_alpha   90.00
_cell.angle_beta   90.00
_cell.angle_gamma   90.00
#
_symmetry.space_group_name_H-M   'P 1'
#
loop_
_entity.id
_entity.type
_entity.pdbx_description
1 polymer ?
#
loop_
_entity_poly.entity_id
_entity_poly.type
_entity_poly.pdbx_seq_one_letter_code
_entity_poly.pdbx_strand_id
1 'polypeptide(L)'
;MRLFDYLTEAEQLEKWREYVNGIRMLKAAVEILEKLESKGYSAFIVGGTVRDLVLGDTPHDIDIATNCPIEEIETMFPSHDIGKNKEFGIVVIKHRGFDFEVANYRKDGKYLDGRRPERVEIVLDLMTDVSRRDFTVNAMGIDKDGNIIDYFDGQRDIKNKILRTVGNPHERFGEDFLRMMRAARFSAKLDFFIHPETKAAAKDLAANILKLAPERIKDEIFKAASQTGDKFAKYLVELDDMGILELILPEITKLKEFKHSAENHPEGAYVRRILK
;
A
#
# COMPACT_ATOMS: atom_id res chain seq x y z
N MET A 1 -18.96 -7.39 -5.70
CA MET A 1 -19.24 -8.57 -4.85
C MET A 1 -17.91 -8.94 -4.22
N ARG A 2 -17.77 -8.78 -2.92
CA ARG A 2 -16.50 -8.96 -2.21
C ARG A 2 -16.15 -10.45 -2.14
N LEU A 3 -14.85 -10.79 -2.26
CA LEU A 3 -14.38 -12.16 -2.45
C LEU A 3 -14.82 -13.13 -1.33
N PHE A 4 -14.98 -12.63 -0.09
CA PHE A 4 -15.10 -13.48 1.09
C PHE A 4 -16.24 -13.11 2.05
N ASP A 5 -17.16 -12.19 1.68
CA ASP A 5 -18.28 -11.84 2.54
C ASP A 5 -19.30 -13.01 2.61
N TYR A 6 -19.46 -13.59 3.81
CA TYR A 6 -20.48 -14.59 4.17
C TYR A 6 -20.38 -15.99 3.52
N LEU A 7 -19.21 -16.39 3.03
CA LEU A 7 -18.99 -17.71 2.45
C LEU A 7 -18.52 -18.70 3.52
N THR A 8 -18.94 -19.95 3.41
CA THR A 8 -18.33 -21.07 4.13
C THR A 8 -16.90 -21.30 3.66
N GLU A 9 -16.07 -21.99 4.44
CA GLU A 9 -14.69 -22.34 4.06
C GLU A 9 -14.63 -23.04 2.69
N ALA A 10 -15.58 -23.93 2.41
CA ALA A 10 -15.66 -24.64 1.13
C ALA A 10 -15.96 -23.68 -0.05
N GLU A 11 -16.89 -22.72 0.14
CA GLU A 11 -17.21 -21.71 -0.85
C GLU A 11 -16.04 -20.73 -1.06
N GLN A 12 -15.30 -20.39 -0.01
CA GLN A 12 -14.10 -19.56 -0.10
C GLN A 12 -13.02 -20.25 -0.94
N LEU A 13 -12.78 -21.52 -0.69
CA LEU A 13 -11.79 -22.32 -1.43
C LEU A 13 -12.16 -22.48 -2.92
N GLU A 14 -13.45 -22.72 -3.21
CA GLU A 14 -13.93 -22.83 -4.60
C GLU A 14 -13.73 -21.50 -5.34
N LYS A 15 -14.11 -20.40 -4.70
CA LYS A 15 -13.94 -19.06 -5.26
C LYS A 15 -12.48 -18.68 -5.44
N TRP A 16 -11.61 -19.05 -4.51
CA TRP A 16 -10.18 -18.87 -4.66
C TRP A 16 -9.65 -19.61 -5.90
N ARG A 17 -10.06 -20.86 -6.11
CA ARG A 17 -9.68 -21.65 -7.29
C ARG A 17 -10.17 -21.01 -8.59
N GLU A 18 -11.37 -20.43 -8.61
CA GLU A 18 -11.86 -19.68 -9.77
C GLU A 18 -10.96 -18.48 -10.08
N TYR A 19 -10.57 -17.69 -9.06
CA TYR A 19 -9.66 -16.56 -9.23
C TYR A 19 -8.28 -16.99 -9.73
N VAL A 20 -7.69 -18.00 -9.11
CA VAL A 20 -6.39 -18.54 -9.52
C VAL A 20 -6.43 -19.03 -10.97
N ASN A 21 -7.51 -19.70 -11.39
CA ASN A 21 -7.65 -20.15 -12.76
C ASN A 21 -7.96 -19.02 -13.76
N GLY A 22 -8.66 -17.98 -13.33
CA GLY A 22 -9.04 -16.83 -14.17
C GLY A 22 -7.92 -15.82 -14.38
N ILE A 23 -6.98 -15.70 -13.43
CA ILE A 23 -5.91 -14.69 -13.46
C ILE A 23 -4.55 -15.38 -13.59
N ARG A 24 -3.98 -15.36 -14.81
CA ARG A 24 -2.72 -16.04 -15.12
C ARG A 24 -1.55 -15.67 -14.19
N MET A 25 -1.43 -14.40 -13.82
CA MET A 25 -0.38 -13.94 -12.92
C MET A 25 -0.60 -14.48 -11.50
N LEU A 26 -1.84 -14.52 -11.00
CA LEU A 26 -2.17 -15.09 -9.69
C LEU A 26 -1.86 -16.59 -9.64
N LYS A 27 -2.19 -17.32 -10.72
CA LYS A 27 -1.82 -18.74 -10.85
C LYS A 27 -0.32 -18.95 -10.75
N ALA A 28 0.46 -18.13 -11.46
CA ALA A 28 1.91 -18.19 -11.40
C ALA A 28 2.46 -17.85 -10.00
N ALA A 29 1.84 -16.89 -9.30
CA ALA A 29 2.20 -16.58 -7.90
C ALA A 29 1.94 -17.77 -6.96
N VAL A 30 0.78 -18.42 -7.08
CA VAL A 30 0.45 -19.63 -6.27
C VAL A 30 1.46 -20.76 -6.52
N GLU A 31 1.86 -21.02 -7.78
CA GLU A 31 2.92 -21.99 -8.10
C GLU A 31 4.26 -21.65 -7.41
N ILE A 32 4.57 -20.35 -7.24
CA ILE A 32 5.77 -19.92 -6.50
C ILE A 32 5.61 -20.27 -5.01
N LEU A 33 4.44 -19.95 -4.40
CA LEU A 33 4.17 -20.29 -3.00
C LEU A 33 4.28 -21.80 -2.78
N GLU A 34 3.64 -22.61 -3.62
CA GLU A 34 3.70 -24.09 -3.54
C GLU A 34 5.14 -24.60 -3.60
N LYS A 35 5.97 -24.03 -4.48
CA LYS A 35 7.37 -24.45 -4.62
C LYS A 35 8.20 -24.08 -3.39
N LEU A 36 8.01 -22.89 -2.82
CA LEU A 36 8.68 -22.46 -1.59
C LEU A 36 8.25 -23.36 -0.40
N GLU A 37 6.95 -23.60 -0.25
CA GLU A 37 6.42 -24.47 0.82
C GLU A 37 6.89 -25.92 0.69
N SER A 38 7.01 -26.46 -0.53
CA SER A 38 7.56 -27.80 -0.76
C SER A 38 9.00 -27.99 -0.28
N LYS A 39 9.72 -26.87 -0.08
CA LYS A 39 11.06 -26.80 0.48
C LYS A 39 11.09 -26.49 1.99
N GLY A 40 9.91 -26.38 2.63
CA GLY A 40 9.76 -26.12 4.06
C GLY A 40 9.76 -24.65 4.44
N TYR A 41 9.66 -23.73 3.49
CA TYR A 41 9.57 -22.30 3.73
C TYR A 41 8.13 -21.84 3.77
N SER A 42 7.82 -20.86 4.61
CA SER A 42 6.52 -20.17 4.55
C SER A 42 6.54 -19.07 3.50
N ALA A 43 5.46 -18.91 2.74
CA ALA A 43 5.34 -17.88 1.71
C ALA A 43 3.90 -17.39 1.59
N PHE A 44 3.74 -16.07 1.38
CA PHE A 44 2.43 -15.44 1.24
C PHE A 44 2.47 -14.38 0.14
N ILE A 45 1.38 -14.25 -0.59
CA ILE A 45 1.09 -13.04 -1.34
C ILE A 45 0.74 -11.95 -0.32
N VAL A 46 1.25 -10.72 -0.47
CA VAL A 46 1.13 -9.69 0.56
C VAL A 46 0.77 -8.31 -0.02
N GLY A 47 0.39 -7.40 0.85
CA GLY A 47 0.29 -5.98 0.52
C GLY A 47 -0.93 -5.60 -0.29
N GLY A 48 -0.71 -4.73 -1.28
CA GLY A 48 -1.76 -4.17 -2.13
C GLY A 48 -2.54 -5.21 -2.90
N THR A 49 -1.89 -6.28 -3.31
CA THR A 49 -2.51 -7.42 -4.00
C THR A 49 -3.63 -8.04 -3.18
N VAL A 50 -3.39 -8.32 -1.89
CA VAL A 50 -4.39 -8.93 -1.01
C VAL A 50 -5.60 -8.01 -0.83
N ARG A 51 -5.35 -6.71 -0.61
CA ARG A 51 -6.42 -5.70 -0.56
C ARG A 51 -7.25 -5.68 -1.83
N ASP A 52 -6.61 -5.64 -2.99
CA ASP A 52 -7.28 -5.55 -4.30
C ASP A 52 -8.12 -6.82 -4.55
N LEU A 53 -7.60 -8.01 -4.23
CA LEU A 53 -8.35 -9.27 -4.27
C LEU A 53 -9.56 -9.26 -3.31
N VAL A 54 -9.41 -8.76 -2.09
CA VAL A 54 -10.53 -8.62 -1.12
C VAL A 54 -11.59 -7.65 -1.63
N LEU A 55 -11.20 -6.61 -2.36
CA LEU A 55 -12.13 -5.67 -3.01
C LEU A 55 -12.81 -6.26 -4.25
N GLY A 56 -12.30 -7.37 -4.79
CA GLY A 56 -12.77 -7.99 -6.03
C GLY A 56 -12.12 -7.40 -7.29
N ASP A 57 -11.03 -6.67 -7.12
CA ASP A 57 -10.24 -6.08 -8.20
C ASP A 57 -9.18 -7.08 -8.70
N THR A 58 -8.81 -6.97 -9.97
CA THR A 58 -7.70 -7.73 -10.54
C THR A 58 -6.37 -7.05 -10.19
N PRO A 59 -5.43 -7.75 -9.52
CA PRO A 59 -4.13 -7.17 -9.21
C PRO A 59 -3.29 -6.96 -10.47
N HIS A 60 -2.52 -5.86 -10.49
CA HIS A 60 -1.61 -5.53 -11.59
C HIS A 60 -0.18 -5.99 -11.33
N ASP A 61 0.20 -6.11 -10.07
CA ASP A 61 1.47 -6.60 -9.55
C ASP A 61 1.19 -7.55 -8.38
N ILE A 62 2.06 -8.47 -8.14
CA ILE A 62 1.93 -9.42 -7.02
C ILE A 62 3.25 -9.48 -6.28
N ASP A 63 3.22 -9.01 -5.03
CA ASP A 63 4.35 -9.10 -4.09
C ASP A 63 4.24 -10.37 -3.28
N ILE A 64 5.36 -11.06 -3.10
CA ILE A 64 5.46 -12.28 -2.29
C ILE A 64 6.42 -12.01 -1.13
N ALA A 65 6.03 -12.43 0.07
CA ALA A 65 6.89 -12.41 1.25
C ALA A 65 7.15 -13.84 1.74
N THR A 66 8.39 -14.13 2.17
CA THR A 66 8.81 -15.48 2.58
C THR A 66 9.95 -15.43 3.60
N ASN A 67 10.11 -16.52 4.35
CA ASN A 67 11.32 -16.75 5.16
C ASN A 67 12.43 -17.53 4.41
N CYS A 68 12.24 -17.81 3.10
CA CYS A 68 13.23 -18.48 2.29
C CYS A 68 14.42 -17.54 2.00
N PRO A 69 15.67 -17.93 2.29
CA PRO A 69 16.83 -17.12 1.94
C PRO A 69 16.89 -16.79 0.45
N ILE A 70 17.35 -15.56 0.12
CA ILE A 70 17.42 -15.11 -1.29
C ILE A 70 18.24 -16.05 -2.15
N GLU A 71 19.35 -16.55 -1.61
CA GLU A 71 20.25 -17.49 -2.30
C GLU A 71 19.53 -18.79 -2.70
N GLU A 72 18.63 -19.29 -1.85
CA GLU A 72 17.80 -20.45 -2.15
C GLU A 72 16.73 -20.14 -3.21
N ILE A 73 16.12 -18.95 -3.14
CA ILE A 73 15.13 -18.50 -4.15
C ILE A 73 15.78 -18.46 -5.53
N GLU A 74 17.00 -17.93 -5.64
CA GLU A 74 17.76 -17.84 -6.90
C GLU A 74 18.14 -19.20 -7.47
N THR A 75 18.24 -20.25 -6.65
CA THR A 75 18.43 -21.61 -7.16
C THR A 75 17.16 -22.21 -7.75
N MET A 76 15.99 -21.75 -7.28
CA MET A 76 14.69 -22.30 -7.68
C MET A 76 14.08 -21.60 -8.90
N PHE A 77 14.38 -20.31 -9.07
CA PHE A 77 13.78 -19.48 -10.11
C PHE A 77 14.81 -18.63 -10.82
N PRO A 78 14.67 -18.43 -12.16
CA PRO A 78 15.42 -17.39 -12.85
C PRO A 78 15.19 -16.04 -12.20
N SER A 79 16.25 -15.37 -11.80
CA SER A 79 16.19 -14.09 -11.09
C SER A 79 17.05 -13.04 -11.76
N HIS A 80 16.74 -11.78 -11.50
CA HIS A 80 17.61 -10.67 -11.86
C HIS A 80 17.69 -9.67 -10.70
N ASP A 81 18.85 -9.11 -10.50
CA ASP A 81 19.10 -8.12 -9.47
C ASP A 81 18.61 -6.74 -9.96
N ILE A 82 17.85 -6.05 -9.11
CA ILE A 82 17.46 -4.65 -9.35
C ILE A 82 18.27 -3.78 -8.38
N GLY A 83 19.57 -3.66 -8.65
CA GLY A 83 20.47 -2.80 -7.90
C GLY A 83 20.66 -3.22 -6.44
N LYS A 84 20.52 -2.27 -5.48
CA LYS A 84 20.77 -2.53 -4.04
C LYS A 84 19.64 -3.28 -3.32
N ASN A 85 18.64 -3.79 -4.00
CA ASN A 85 17.46 -4.40 -3.37
C ASN A 85 17.81 -5.69 -2.61
N LYS A 86 18.83 -6.42 -3.06
CA LYS A 86 19.29 -7.65 -2.42
C LYS A 86 19.80 -7.41 -0.99
N GLU A 87 20.45 -6.27 -0.72
CA GLU A 87 20.87 -5.87 0.63
C GLU A 87 19.68 -5.69 1.59
N PHE A 88 18.47 -5.47 1.05
CA PHE A 88 17.22 -5.34 1.80
C PHE A 88 16.39 -6.62 1.79
N GLY A 89 16.95 -7.75 1.35
CA GLY A 89 16.25 -9.03 1.28
C GLY A 89 15.16 -9.07 0.20
N ILE A 90 15.38 -8.42 -0.95
CA ILE A 90 14.41 -8.39 -2.06
C ILE A 90 15.08 -8.88 -3.34
N VAL A 91 14.40 -9.79 -4.06
CA VAL A 91 14.80 -10.28 -5.38
C VAL A 91 13.61 -10.24 -6.32
N VAL A 92 13.86 -9.99 -7.61
CA VAL A 92 12.84 -10.15 -8.65
C VAL A 92 13.09 -11.45 -9.38
N ILE A 93 12.09 -12.30 -9.41
CA ILE A 93 12.12 -13.59 -10.09
C ILE A 93 11.20 -13.59 -11.31
N LYS A 94 11.55 -14.40 -12.32
CA LYS A 94 10.71 -14.66 -13.50
C LYS A 94 10.02 -16.00 -13.38
N HIS A 95 8.68 -16.00 -13.47
CA HIS A 95 7.91 -17.24 -13.52
C HIS A 95 6.70 -17.11 -14.46
N ARG A 96 6.52 -18.09 -15.34
CA ARG A 96 5.43 -18.14 -16.35
C ARG A 96 5.29 -16.88 -17.21
N GLY A 97 6.38 -16.13 -17.42
CA GLY A 97 6.40 -14.90 -18.22
C GLY A 97 6.02 -13.63 -17.47
N PHE A 98 5.92 -13.70 -16.14
CA PHE A 98 5.71 -12.56 -15.25
C PHE A 98 6.93 -12.34 -14.35
N ASP A 99 7.11 -11.09 -13.92
CA ASP A 99 8.10 -10.72 -12.92
C ASP A 99 7.38 -10.61 -11.56
N PHE A 100 8.00 -11.16 -10.50
CA PHE A 100 7.49 -11.12 -9.14
C PHE A 100 8.56 -10.56 -8.20
N GLU A 101 8.20 -9.57 -7.41
CA GLU A 101 9.03 -9.13 -6.29
C GLU A 101 8.84 -10.11 -5.13
N VAL A 102 9.94 -10.79 -4.75
CA VAL A 102 9.96 -11.72 -3.61
C VAL A 102 10.85 -11.13 -2.55
N ALA A 103 10.28 -10.87 -1.37
CA ALA A 103 10.96 -10.26 -0.25
C ALA A 103 11.06 -11.21 0.94
N ASN A 104 12.18 -11.18 1.65
CA ASN A 104 12.26 -11.82 2.96
C ASN A 104 11.37 -11.08 3.97
N TYR A 105 10.77 -11.82 4.93
CA TYR A 105 10.17 -11.18 6.09
C TYR A 105 11.24 -10.39 6.82
N ARG A 106 10.91 -9.16 7.16
CA ARG A 106 11.87 -8.28 7.80
C ARG A 106 11.25 -7.40 8.88
N LYS A 107 12.08 -7.05 9.83
CA LYS A 107 11.83 -6.02 10.82
C LYS A 107 12.70 -4.82 10.47
N ASP A 108 12.10 -3.66 10.41
CA ASP A 108 12.83 -2.43 10.19
C ASP A 108 13.49 -1.98 11.50
N GLY A 109 14.77 -1.58 11.43
CA GLY A 109 15.50 -0.98 12.55
C GLY A 109 15.05 0.46 12.80
N LYS A 110 15.82 1.21 13.59
CA LYS A 110 15.52 2.62 13.87
C LYS A 110 15.56 3.46 12.59
N TYR A 111 14.59 4.36 12.47
CA TYR A 111 14.55 5.36 11.42
C TYR A 111 15.19 6.65 11.95
N LEU A 112 16.34 7.06 11.37
CA LEU A 112 17.08 8.22 11.84
C LEU A 112 16.63 9.52 11.15
N ASP A 113 16.14 9.41 9.92
CA ASP A 113 15.82 10.54 9.03
C ASP A 113 14.36 10.58 8.57
N GLY A 114 13.50 9.72 9.14
CA GLY A 114 12.09 9.62 8.72
C GLY A 114 11.91 9.10 7.29
N ARG A 115 12.89 8.32 6.77
CA ARG A 115 12.88 7.82 5.38
C ARG A 115 13.16 6.32 5.27
N ARG A 116 14.30 5.88 5.81
CA ARG A 116 14.77 4.49 5.68
C ARG A 116 15.23 3.99 7.04
N PRO A 117 14.99 2.72 7.35
CA PRO A 117 15.61 2.13 8.53
C PRO A 117 17.13 2.09 8.33
N GLU A 118 17.87 2.33 9.39
CA GLU A 118 19.34 2.24 9.40
C GLU A 118 19.83 0.86 8.97
N ARG A 119 19.10 -0.17 9.37
CA ARG A 119 19.30 -1.56 8.95
C ARG A 119 17.97 -2.31 8.94
N VAL A 120 17.90 -3.38 8.18
CA VAL A 120 16.79 -4.34 8.22
C VAL A 120 17.30 -5.63 8.85
N GLU A 121 16.48 -6.26 9.66
CA GLU A 121 16.69 -7.58 10.25
C GLU A 121 15.76 -8.56 9.57
N ILE A 122 16.31 -9.63 9.00
CA ILE A 122 15.49 -10.71 8.42
C ILE A 122 14.87 -11.49 9.57
N VAL A 123 13.57 -11.69 9.53
CA VAL A 123 12.80 -12.43 10.54
C VAL A 123 12.10 -13.63 9.91
N LEU A 124 11.54 -14.50 10.74
CA LEU A 124 10.99 -15.76 10.28
C LEU A 124 9.45 -15.78 10.23
N ASP A 125 8.80 -14.73 10.71
CA ASP A 125 7.36 -14.68 10.84
C ASP A 125 6.71 -13.52 10.07
N LEU A 126 5.56 -13.80 9.46
CA LEU A 126 4.79 -12.84 8.68
C LEU A 126 4.25 -11.69 9.53
N MET A 127 3.86 -11.95 10.80
CA MET A 127 3.28 -10.92 11.67
C MET A 127 4.24 -9.75 11.84
N THR A 128 5.51 -10.02 12.08
CA THR A 128 6.55 -9.01 12.20
C THR A 128 6.71 -8.22 10.89
N ASP A 129 6.69 -8.87 9.72
CA ASP A 129 6.80 -8.17 8.42
C ASP A 129 5.60 -7.26 8.15
N VAL A 130 4.38 -7.73 8.37
CA VAL A 130 3.19 -6.91 8.09
C VAL A 130 2.99 -5.82 9.14
N SER A 131 3.52 -5.97 10.36
CA SER A 131 3.44 -4.97 11.42
C SER A 131 4.15 -3.65 11.08
N ARG A 132 5.19 -3.66 10.24
CA ARG A 132 5.94 -2.47 9.80
C ARG A 132 5.29 -1.74 8.63
N ARG A 133 4.22 -2.29 8.03
CA ARG A 133 3.54 -1.69 6.88
C ARG A 133 2.78 -0.43 7.27
N ASP A 134 2.39 0.35 6.26
CA ASP A 134 1.76 1.66 6.46
C ASP A 134 0.33 1.56 7.01
N PHE A 135 -0.55 0.81 6.33
CA PHE A 135 -1.98 0.76 6.65
C PHE A 135 -2.46 -0.68 6.83
N THR A 136 -3.48 -0.85 7.69
CA THR A 136 -4.09 -2.15 7.98
C THR A 136 -4.55 -2.87 6.72
N VAL A 137 -5.15 -2.14 5.77
CA VAL A 137 -5.62 -2.64 4.48
C VAL A 137 -4.51 -3.18 3.57
N ASN A 138 -3.25 -2.84 3.84
CA ASN A 138 -2.06 -3.32 3.14
C ASN A 138 -1.23 -4.30 3.99
N ALA A 139 -1.67 -4.60 5.22
CA ALA A 139 -0.93 -5.42 6.19
C ALA A 139 -1.53 -6.82 6.33
N MET A 140 -1.94 -7.41 5.24
CA MET A 140 -2.50 -8.76 5.15
C MET A 140 -1.62 -9.64 4.27
N GLY A 141 -1.70 -10.95 4.51
CA GLY A 141 -1.15 -11.99 3.66
C GLY A 141 -2.24 -12.94 3.17
N ILE A 142 -2.01 -13.64 2.05
CA ILE A 142 -2.84 -14.73 1.57
C ILE A 142 -1.96 -15.90 1.21
N ASP A 143 -2.29 -17.10 1.68
CA ASP A 143 -1.55 -18.32 1.41
C ASP A 143 -1.94 -18.95 0.04
N LYS A 144 -1.28 -20.06 -0.32
CA LYS A 144 -1.57 -20.78 -1.57
C LYS A 144 -3.01 -21.32 -1.67
N ASP A 145 -3.65 -21.56 -0.53
CA ASP A 145 -5.00 -22.13 -0.43
C ASP A 145 -6.08 -21.01 -0.38
N GLY A 146 -5.68 -19.73 -0.35
CA GLY A 146 -6.56 -18.57 -0.34
C GLY A 146 -6.97 -18.12 1.05
N ASN A 147 -6.35 -18.64 2.11
CA ASN A 147 -6.62 -18.18 3.47
C ASN A 147 -5.98 -16.83 3.70
N ILE A 148 -6.78 -15.86 4.15
CA ILE A 148 -6.29 -14.52 4.48
C ILE A 148 -5.77 -14.50 5.91
N ILE A 149 -4.51 -14.09 6.05
CA ILE A 149 -3.85 -13.86 7.33
C ILE A 149 -3.92 -12.36 7.62
N ASP A 150 -4.70 -11.99 8.63
CA ASP A 150 -5.01 -10.59 8.98
C ASP A 150 -4.84 -10.36 10.47
N TYR A 151 -3.69 -9.81 10.88
CA TYR A 151 -3.38 -9.54 12.29
C TYR A 151 -3.86 -8.17 12.77
N PHE A 152 -4.26 -7.27 11.84
CA PHE A 152 -4.52 -5.86 12.13
C PHE A 152 -5.90 -5.39 11.69
N ASP A 153 -6.86 -6.30 11.51
CA ASP A 153 -8.25 -6.00 11.11
C ASP A 153 -8.36 -5.29 9.73
N GLY A 154 -7.45 -5.54 8.80
CA GLY A 154 -7.48 -4.94 7.47
C GLY A 154 -8.74 -5.26 6.69
N GLN A 155 -9.26 -6.49 6.77
CA GLN A 155 -10.53 -6.88 6.14
C GLN A 155 -11.71 -6.07 6.72
N ARG A 156 -11.74 -5.87 8.04
CA ARG A 156 -12.75 -5.04 8.71
C ARG A 156 -12.68 -3.59 8.26
N ASP A 157 -11.48 -3.04 8.15
CA ASP A 157 -11.28 -1.68 7.68
C ASP A 157 -11.66 -1.52 6.20
N ILE A 158 -11.38 -2.50 5.34
CA ILE A 158 -11.86 -2.54 3.94
C ILE A 158 -13.39 -2.53 3.91
N LYS A 159 -14.05 -3.38 4.70
CA LYS A 159 -15.52 -3.47 4.78
C LYS A 159 -16.15 -2.14 5.18
N ASN A 160 -15.54 -1.44 6.12
CA ASN A 160 -16.02 -0.17 6.65
C ASN A 160 -15.52 1.04 5.84
N LYS A 161 -14.73 0.82 4.77
CA LYS A 161 -14.09 1.88 3.97
C LYS A 161 -13.24 2.82 4.83
N ILE A 162 -12.47 2.28 5.75
CA ILE A 162 -11.58 3.02 6.65
C ILE A 162 -10.13 2.81 6.23
N LEU A 163 -9.35 3.88 6.20
CA LEU A 163 -7.90 3.86 6.07
C LEU A 163 -7.26 4.16 7.41
N ARG A 164 -6.64 3.16 8.02
CA ARG A 164 -6.02 3.21 9.35
C ARG A 164 -4.56 2.79 9.25
N THR A 165 -3.67 3.45 9.99
CA THR A 165 -2.28 2.99 10.14
C THR A 165 -2.21 1.69 10.94
N VAL A 166 -1.20 0.88 10.66
CA VAL A 166 -0.85 -0.25 11.53
C VAL A 166 -0.24 0.30 12.81
N GLY A 167 -0.78 -0.08 13.97
CA GLY A 167 -0.28 0.37 15.28
C GLY A 167 -0.48 1.87 15.54
N ASN A 168 0.43 2.49 16.28
CA ASN A 168 0.35 3.90 16.66
C ASN A 168 0.61 4.81 15.45
N PRO A 169 -0.33 5.73 15.11
CA PRO A 169 -0.18 6.58 13.92
C PRO A 169 1.01 7.54 14.00
N HIS A 170 1.31 8.10 15.17
CA HIS A 170 2.44 9.03 15.32
C HIS A 170 3.78 8.31 15.13
N GLU A 171 3.94 7.11 15.67
CA GLU A 171 5.12 6.27 15.45
C GLU A 171 5.23 5.90 13.97
N ARG A 172 4.14 5.44 13.36
CA ARG A 172 4.09 4.98 11.97
C ARG A 172 4.43 6.08 10.97
N PHE A 173 3.95 7.29 11.18
CA PHE A 173 4.31 8.44 10.37
C PHE A 173 5.71 8.97 10.68
N GLY A 174 6.15 8.87 11.95
CA GLY A 174 7.50 9.23 12.36
C GLY A 174 8.60 8.40 11.70
N GLU A 175 8.31 7.14 11.35
CA GLU A 175 9.24 6.25 10.63
C GLU A 175 9.45 6.71 9.16
N ASP A 176 8.37 7.08 8.46
CA ASP A 176 8.45 7.63 7.10
C ASP A 176 7.34 8.66 6.88
N PHE A 177 7.72 9.93 6.86
CA PHE A 177 6.79 11.05 6.69
C PHE A 177 6.02 11.00 5.35
N LEU A 178 6.53 10.30 4.33
CA LEU A 178 5.80 10.10 3.07
C LEU A 178 4.48 9.34 3.27
N ARG A 179 4.38 8.54 4.34
CA ARG A 179 3.14 7.80 4.65
C ARG A 179 1.94 8.72 4.87
N MET A 180 2.14 9.98 5.26
CA MET A 180 1.06 10.97 5.35
C MET A 180 0.47 11.30 3.96
N MET A 181 1.31 11.52 2.96
CA MET A 181 0.86 11.72 1.57
C MET A 181 0.25 10.44 0.99
N ARG A 182 0.83 9.28 1.32
CA ARG A 182 0.27 7.98 0.95
C ARG A 182 -1.12 7.77 1.54
N ALA A 183 -1.38 8.24 2.78
CA ALA A 183 -2.72 8.20 3.39
C ALA A 183 -3.73 8.98 2.54
N ALA A 184 -3.42 10.20 2.14
CA ALA A 184 -4.25 10.98 1.22
C ALA A 184 -4.50 10.25 -0.11
N ARG A 185 -3.45 9.68 -0.71
CA ARG A 185 -3.56 8.99 -2.00
C ARG A 185 -4.39 7.70 -1.91
N PHE A 186 -4.19 6.89 -0.88
CA PHE A 186 -4.99 5.68 -0.69
C PHE A 186 -6.44 5.99 -0.32
N SER A 187 -6.70 7.03 0.50
CA SER A 187 -8.05 7.51 0.75
C SER A 187 -8.77 7.89 -0.55
N ALA A 188 -8.09 8.63 -1.42
CA ALA A 188 -8.64 9.03 -2.71
C ALA A 188 -8.79 7.84 -3.68
N LYS A 189 -7.75 6.98 -3.80
CA LYS A 189 -7.77 5.81 -4.70
C LYS A 189 -8.91 4.85 -4.38
N LEU A 190 -9.08 4.52 -3.09
CA LEU A 190 -9.99 3.48 -2.61
C LEU A 190 -11.38 4.02 -2.25
N ASP A 191 -11.55 5.33 -2.23
CA ASP A 191 -12.73 6.01 -1.71
C ASP A 191 -13.01 5.64 -0.24
N PHE A 192 -11.96 5.65 0.58
CA PHE A 192 -12.00 5.35 2.00
C PHE A 192 -11.84 6.61 2.84
N PHE A 193 -12.38 6.60 4.06
CA PHE A 193 -12.18 7.65 5.05
C PHE A 193 -10.90 7.38 5.85
N ILE A 194 -10.07 8.40 6.02
CA ILE A 194 -8.91 8.30 6.92
C ILE A 194 -9.43 8.26 8.36
N HIS A 195 -9.02 7.24 9.13
CA HIS A 195 -9.40 7.11 10.54
C HIS A 195 -9.04 8.38 11.32
N PRO A 196 -9.90 8.86 12.24
CA PRO A 196 -9.67 10.15 12.93
C PRO A 196 -8.30 10.27 13.61
N GLU A 197 -7.85 9.24 14.34
CA GLU A 197 -6.52 9.25 14.97
C GLU A 197 -5.37 9.28 13.94
N THR A 198 -5.53 8.55 12.81
CA THR A 198 -4.56 8.60 11.71
C THR A 198 -4.49 10.00 11.12
N LYS A 199 -5.65 10.65 10.89
CA LYS A 199 -5.71 12.00 10.35
C LYS A 199 -5.14 13.03 11.35
N ALA A 200 -5.43 12.89 12.64
CA ALA A 200 -4.89 13.75 13.69
C ALA A 200 -3.36 13.69 13.74
N ALA A 201 -2.79 12.48 13.78
CA ALA A 201 -1.34 12.30 13.76
C ALA A 201 -0.67 12.89 12.50
N ALA A 202 -1.33 12.79 11.33
CA ALA A 202 -0.83 13.42 10.12
C ALA A 202 -0.81 14.96 10.22
N LYS A 203 -1.83 15.56 10.86
CA LYS A 203 -1.86 17.01 11.14
C LYS A 203 -0.73 17.42 12.07
N ASP A 204 -0.56 16.71 13.17
CA ASP A 204 0.47 17.01 14.18
C ASP A 204 1.89 16.93 13.61
N LEU A 205 2.10 16.05 12.64
CA LEU A 205 3.40 15.80 12.02
C LEU A 205 3.59 16.47 10.66
N ALA A 206 2.60 17.22 10.17
CA ALA A 206 2.57 17.79 8.81
C ALA A 206 3.86 18.54 8.42
N ALA A 207 4.39 19.37 9.32
CA ALA A 207 5.61 20.15 9.06
C ALA A 207 6.84 19.29 8.72
N ASN A 208 6.86 18.01 9.15
CA ASN A 208 7.97 17.11 8.86
C ASN A 208 8.01 16.68 7.37
N ILE A 209 6.97 16.95 6.59
CA ILE A 209 6.97 16.65 5.15
C ILE A 209 8.12 17.37 4.44
N LEU A 210 8.53 18.53 4.94
CA LEU A 210 9.62 19.33 4.39
C LEU A 210 11.01 18.68 4.58
N LYS A 211 11.12 17.64 5.41
CA LYS A 211 12.35 16.85 5.57
C LYS A 211 12.53 15.81 4.47
N LEU A 212 11.48 15.55 3.66
CA LEU A 212 11.57 14.60 2.56
C LEU A 212 12.30 15.20 1.37
N ALA A 213 13.00 14.36 0.63
CA ALA A 213 13.54 14.75 -0.67
C ALA A 213 12.41 15.17 -1.63
N PRO A 214 12.54 16.30 -2.34
CA PRO A 214 11.50 16.80 -3.25
C PRO A 214 11.06 15.78 -4.31
N GLU A 215 11.97 14.92 -4.76
CA GLU A 215 11.69 13.87 -5.73
C GLU A 215 10.64 12.88 -5.21
N ARG A 216 10.70 12.50 -3.92
CA ARG A 216 9.73 11.61 -3.30
C ARG A 216 8.33 12.25 -3.23
N ILE A 217 8.27 13.54 -2.86
CA ILE A 217 7.03 14.31 -2.84
C ILE A 217 6.45 14.38 -4.25
N LYS A 218 7.27 14.74 -5.24
CA LYS A 218 6.89 14.79 -6.65
C LYS A 218 6.34 13.44 -7.14
N ASP A 219 7.05 12.34 -6.88
CA ASP A 219 6.64 11.01 -7.32
C ASP A 219 5.29 10.60 -6.71
N GLU A 220 5.03 10.96 -5.46
CA GLU A 220 3.76 10.66 -4.80
C GLU A 220 2.60 11.50 -5.38
N ILE A 221 2.85 12.77 -5.71
CA ILE A 221 1.90 13.63 -6.42
C ILE A 221 1.59 13.05 -7.82
N PHE A 222 2.60 12.62 -8.58
CA PHE A 222 2.38 12.04 -9.90
C PHE A 222 1.60 10.71 -9.83
N LYS A 223 1.86 9.87 -8.83
CA LYS A 223 1.06 8.65 -8.58
C LYS A 223 -0.40 8.98 -8.27
N ALA A 224 -0.67 10.10 -7.60
CA ALA A 224 -2.04 10.54 -7.36
C ALA A 224 -2.66 11.14 -8.63
N ALA A 225 -1.92 11.96 -9.39
CA ALA A 225 -2.38 12.61 -10.61
C ALA A 225 -2.62 11.63 -11.77
N SER A 226 -2.00 10.44 -11.75
CA SER A 226 -2.26 9.38 -12.75
C SER A 226 -3.62 8.70 -12.59
N GLN A 227 -4.38 9.03 -11.54
CA GLN A 227 -5.74 8.58 -11.32
C GLN A 227 -6.76 9.47 -12.05
N THR A 228 -8.05 9.19 -11.86
CA THR A 228 -9.11 10.08 -12.40
C THR A 228 -9.08 11.46 -11.73
N GLY A 229 -9.59 12.48 -12.42
CA GLY A 229 -9.62 13.85 -11.91
C GLY A 229 -10.29 13.98 -10.54
N ASP A 230 -11.41 13.29 -10.32
CA ASP A 230 -12.13 13.31 -9.04
C ASP A 230 -11.29 12.71 -7.90
N LYS A 231 -10.54 11.64 -8.17
CA LYS A 231 -9.63 11.05 -7.18
C LYS A 231 -8.45 11.95 -6.89
N PHE A 232 -7.91 12.62 -7.90
CA PHE A 232 -6.85 13.59 -7.69
C PHE A 232 -7.36 14.81 -6.89
N ALA A 233 -8.57 15.28 -7.17
CA ALA A 233 -9.20 16.34 -6.38
C ALA A 233 -9.36 15.93 -4.91
N LYS A 234 -9.87 14.72 -4.63
CA LYS A 234 -9.97 14.18 -3.27
C LYS A 234 -8.61 14.09 -2.58
N TYR A 235 -7.56 13.68 -3.31
CA TYR A 235 -6.19 13.67 -2.79
C TYR A 235 -5.73 15.05 -2.31
N LEU A 236 -5.98 16.10 -3.11
CA LEU A 236 -5.64 17.47 -2.73
C LEU A 236 -6.44 17.96 -1.50
N VAL A 237 -7.73 17.59 -1.42
CA VAL A 237 -8.57 17.89 -0.26
C VAL A 237 -8.02 17.23 1.01
N GLU A 238 -7.62 15.96 0.94
CA GLU A 238 -7.05 15.26 2.10
C GLU A 238 -5.71 15.87 2.53
N LEU A 239 -4.84 16.28 1.58
CA LEU A 239 -3.60 16.99 1.89
C LEU A 239 -3.87 18.34 2.57
N ASP A 240 -4.88 19.06 2.09
CA ASP A 240 -5.29 20.32 2.65
C ASP A 240 -5.82 20.18 4.07
N ASP A 241 -6.71 19.24 4.28
CA ASP A 241 -7.27 18.89 5.59
C ASP A 241 -6.19 18.50 6.61
N MET A 242 -5.09 17.89 6.16
CA MET A 242 -3.94 17.55 7.01
C MET A 242 -2.92 18.69 7.14
N GLY A 243 -3.12 19.85 6.49
CA GLY A 243 -2.19 20.98 6.53
C GLY A 243 -0.89 20.74 5.74
N ILE A 244 -0.86 19.73 4.88
CA ILE A 244 0.31 19.39 4.06
C ILE A 244 0.32 20.18 2.75
N LEU A 245 -0.85 20.46 2.17
CA LEU A 245 -0.97 21.10 0.85
C LEU A 245 -0.27 22.45 0.80
N GLU A 246 -0.47 23.29 1.82
CA GLU A 246 0.15 24.61 1.93
C GLU A 246 1.68 24.55 1.98
N LEU A 247 2.23 23.48 2.57
CA LEU A 247 3.68 23.31 2.71
C LEU A 247 4.36 22.87 1.41
N ILE A 248 3.66 22.13 0.54
CA ILE A 248 4.26 21.54 -0.67
C ILE A 248 3.79 22.20 -1.97
N LEU A 249 2.61 22.83 -1.98
CA LEU A 249 2.00 23.49 -3.13
C LEU A 249 1.24 24.77 -2.69
N PRO A 250 1.95 25.76 -2.12
CA PRO A 250 1.31 26.97 -1.59
C PRO A 250 0.57 27.78 -2.65
N GLU A 251 0.93 27.60 -3.94
CA GLU A 251 0.26 28.28 -5.05
C GLU A 251 -1.18 27.79 -5.20
N ILE A 252 -1.43 26.49 -4.96
CA ILE A 252 -2.79 25.92 -5.01
C ILE A 252 -3.64 26.44 -3.85
N THR A 253 -3.07 26.57 -2.66
CA THR A 253 -3.83 27.08 -1.51
C THR A 253 -4.23 28.55 -1.68
N LYS A 254 -3.40 29.37 -2.32
CA LYS A 254 -3.73 30.77 -2.65
C LYS A 254 -4.92 30.88 -3.61
N LEU A 255 -5.14 29.88 -4.47
CA LEU A 255 -6.29 29.87 -5.38
C LEU A 255 -7.65 29.77 -4.64
N LYS A 256 -7.68 29.35 -3.38
CA LYS A 256 -8.90 29.35 -2.54
C LYS A 256 -9.46 30.76 -2.33
N GLU A 257 -8.61 31.77 -2.29
CA GLU A 257 -9.00 33.17 -2.09
C GLU A 257 -9.47 33.83 -3.37
N PHE A 258 -9.24 33.21 -4.53
CA PHE A 258 -9.56 33.78 -5.83
C PHE A 258 -11.07 33.78 -6.07
N LYS A 259 -11.65 34.98 -6.22
CA LYS A 259 -13.07 35.17 -6.52
C LYS A 259 -13.25 35.21 -8.04
N HIS A 260 -13.87 34.20 -8.62
CA HIS A 260 -14.36 34.28 -10.00
C HIS A 260 -15.62 35.13 -10.08
N SER A 261 -15.81 35.85 -11.21
CA SER A 261 -17.06 36.56 -11.47
C SER A 261 -18.18 35.52 -11.65
N ALA A 262 -19.33 35.76 -11.03
CA ALA A 262 -20.50 34.86 -11.14
C ALA A 262 -21.01 34.76 -12.60
N GLU A 263 -20.68 35.71 -13.46
CA GLU A 263 -21.06 35.73 -14.88
C GLU A 263 -20.37 34.64 -15.69
N ASN A 264 -19.06 34.39 -15.40
CA ASN A 264 -18.27 33.43 -16.16
C ASN A 264 -18.19 32.05 -15.51
N HIS A 265 -18.46 31.96 -14.20
CA HIS A 265 -18.39 30.72 -13.42
C HIS A 265 -19.52 30.69 -12.37
N PRO A 266 -20.77 30.43 -12.79
CA PRO A 266 -21.92 30.40 -11.88
C PRO A 266 -21.84 29.30 -10.83
N GLU A 267 -21.00 28.25 -11.07
CA GLU A 267 -20.71 27.15 -10.13
C GLU A 267 -19.70 27.56 -9.02
N GLY A 268 -19.15 28.79 -9.06
CA GLY A 268 -18.14 29.29 -8.13
C GLY A 268 -16.71 28.88 -8.50
N ALA A 269 -15.73 29.33 -7.72
CA ALA A 269 -14.31 29.07 -8.00
C ALA A 269 -14.04 27.59 -8.14
N TYR A 270 -13.40 27.17 -9.24
CA TYR A 270 -13.05 25.80 -9.55
C TYR A 270 -12.32 25.09 -8.38
N VAL A 271 -11.45 25.84 -7.68
CA VAL A 271 -10.72 25.35 -6.50
C VAL A 271 -11.66 25.12 -5.30
N ARG A 272 -12.71 25.95 -5.10
CA ARG A 272 -13.72 25.72 -4.08
C ARG A 272 -14.53 24.44 -4.34
N ARG A 273 -14.70 24.05 -5.61
CA ARG A 273 -15.40 22.84 -6.02
C ARG A 273 -14.54 21.59 -5.85
N ILE A 274 -13.22 21.71 -6.03
CA ILE A 274 -12.26 20.64 -5.80
C ILE A 274 -12.01 20.44 -4.29
N LEU A 275 -12.01 21.52 -3.51
CA LEU A 275 -11.69 21.52 -2.07
C LEU A 275 -12.94 21.58 -1.16
N LYS A 276 -14.17 21.43 -1.68
CA LYS A 276 -15.41 21.19 -0.95
C LYS A 276 -15.87 19.74 -1.10
#